data_198e6c4a746f8139524867bfeb9a451d
#
_entry.id   198e6c4a746f8139524867bfeb9a451d
#
_cell.length_a   1.000
_cell.length_b   1.000
_cell.length_c   1.000
_cell.angle_alpha   90.00
_cell.angle_beta   90.00
_cell.angle_gamma   90.00
#
_symmetry.space_group_name_H-M   'P 1'
#
loop_
_entity.id
_entity.type
_entity.pdbx_description
1 polymer ?
#
loop_
_entity_poly.entity_id
_entity_poly.type
_entity_poly.pdbx_seq_one_letter_code
_entity_poly.pdbx_strand_id
1 'polypeptide(L)'
;MDEIKIYKDQVSDFVEAAAHDLHAPLRKLSILVDRVFTKHTEQFSADAKEYVTRINACIEEMRSLVDGLTELAKADAHASSVDCDLNIIVQQTLDVMNEEIKEKRAKVAVDPLPAVKGSYIQYRQLFKNLLENAIKFTNKEISPDICISSEPIGKDEKSFFNLPPDKKYYKIEVDDNGIGFNQVNAEKIFEPFVRLHPKAEYEGSGLGLSICKKIVDNHRGIIYAEGDEDKGSRFTLILPETH
;
A
#
# COMPACT_ATOMS: atom_id res chain seq x y z
N MET A 1 9.35 -25.65 13.00
CA MET A 1 8.45 -24.48 12.85
C MET A 1 8.87 -23.30 13.73
N ASP A 2 9.38 -23.54 14.92
CA ASP A 2 9.76 -22.48 15.86
C ASP A 2 11.00 -21.67 15.45
N GLU A 3 12.02 -22.29 14.84
CA GLU A 3 13.25 -21.60 14.43
C GLU A 3 13.01 -20.54 13.34
N ILE A 4 12.18 -20.84 12.34
CA ILE A 4 11.85 -19.89 11.27
C ILE A 4 11.06 -18.69 11.84
N LYS A 5 10.20 -18.94 12.82
CA LYS A 5 9.45 -17.90 13.51
C LYS A 5 10.38 -16.98 14.30
N ILE A 6 11.26 -17.55 15.10
CA ILE A 6 12.27 -16.79 15.89
C ILE A 6 13.14 -15.93 14.97
N TYR A 7 13.58 -16.48 13.83
CA TYR A 7 14.39 -15.74 12.87
C TYR A 7 13.63 -14.57 12.23
N LYS A 8 12.35 -14.77 11.89
CA LYS A 8 11.49 -13.70 11.36
C LYS A 8 11.27 -12.58 12.38
N ASP A 9 10.99 -12.93 13.62
CA ASP A 9 10.79 -11.96 14.70
C ASP A 9 12.09 -11.16 14.93
N GLN A 10 13.26 -11.81 14.95
CA GLN A 10 14.56 -11.14 15.07
C GLN A 10 14.86 -10.19 13.90
N VAL A 11 14.53 -10.58 12.66
CA VAL A 11 14.68 -9.72 11.48
C VAL A 11 13.76 -8.51 11.57
N SER A 12 12.52 -8.71 12.01
CA SER A 12 11.56 -7.63 12.20
C SER A 12 12.05 -6.63 13.25
N ASP A 13 12.49 -7.11 14.41
CA ASP A 13 13.05 -6.26 15.49
C ASP A 13 14.29 -5.49 15.03
N PHE A 14 15.17 -6.15 14.27
CA PHE A 14 16.36 -5.50 13.72
C PHE A 14 15.99 -4.41 12.72
N VAL A 15 15.03 -4.67 11.82
CA VAL A 15 14.57 -3.67 10.85
C VAL A 15 13.92 -2.48 11.56
N GLU A 16 13.11 -2.72 12.60
CA GLU A 16 12.48 -1.65 13.37
C GLU A 16 13.51 -0.78 14.10
N ALA A 17 14.51 -1.39 14.74
CA ALA A 17 15.61 -0.67 15.38
C ALA A 17 16.43 0.15 14.37
N ALA A 18 16.81 -0.45 13.24
CA ALA A 18 17.57 0.23 12.19
C ALA A 18 16.78 1.40 11.58
N ALA A 19 15.48 1.22 11.36
CA ALA A 19 14.59 2.27 10.86
C ALA A 19 14.50 3.45 11.85
N HIS A 20 14.33 3.16 13.13
CA HIS A 20 14.34 4.19 14.19
C HIS A 20 15.64 5.01 14.14
N ASP A 21 16.78 4.34 14.01
CA ASP A 21 18.08 4.99 13.97
C ASP A 21 18.31 5.80 12.69
N LEU A 22 17.66 5.41 11.57
CA LEU A 22 17.69 6.18 10.31
C LEU A 22 16.74 7.38 10.32
N HIS A 23 15.61 7.32 11.01
CA HIS A 23 14.68 8.46 11.11
C HIS A 23 15.29 9.68 11.78
N ALA A 24 16.13 9.47 12.81
CA ALA A 24 16.74 10.57 13.57
C ALA A 24 17.66 11.45 12.69
N PRO A 25 18.65 10.91 11.93
CA PRO A 25 19.49 11.69 11.04
C PRO A 25 18.70 12.32 9.87
N LEU A 26 17.71 11.62 9.30
CA LEU A 26 16.86 12.18 8.23
C LEU A 26 16.07 13.39 8.72
N ARG A 27 15.48 13.32 9.92
CA ARG A 27 14.79 14.46 10.54
C ARG A 27 15.75 15.63 10.76
N LYS A 28 16.97 15.36 11.23
CA LYS A 28 17.97 16.39 11.44
C LYS A 28 18.40 17.06 10.14
N LEU A 29 18.56 16.28 9.07
CA LEU A 29 18.87 16.80 7.73
C LEU A 29 17.75 17.73 7.21
N SER A 30 16.49 17.31 7.30
CA SER A 30 15.33 18.13 6.90
C SER A 30 15.33 19.46 7.65
N ILE A 31 15.46 19.45 8.99
CA ILE A 31 15.49 20.66 9.80
C ILE A 31 16.65 21.59 9.40
N LEU A 32 17.83 21.04 9.09
CA LEU A 32 18.98 21.85 8.69
C LEU A 32 18.78 22.48 7.32
N VAL A 33 18.27 21.73 6.35
CA VAL A 33 17.97 22.22 5.01
C VAL A 33 16.90 23.31 5.07
N ASP A 34 15.81 23.09 5.78
CA ASP A 34 14.73 24.06 5.97
C ASP A 34 15.27 25.35 6.64
N ARG A 35 16.12 25.22 7.65
CA ARG A 35 16.72 26.37 8.33
C ARG A 35 17.63 27.17 7.42
N VAL A 36 18.45 26.51 6.61
CA VAL A 36 19.33 27.18 5.64
C VAL A 36 18.48 27.86 4.57
N PHE A 37 17.46 27.21 4.06
CA PHE A 37 16.56 27.76 3.04
C PHE A 37 15.82 28.98 3.58
N THR A 38 15.17 28.86 4.75
CA THR A 38 14.38 29.96 5.35
C THR A 38 15.25 31.19 5.70
N LYS A 39 16.48 30.96 6.20
CA LYS A 39 17.35 32.09 6.62
C LYS A 39 18.04 32.80 5.45
N HIS A 40 18.26 32.12 4.33
CA HIS A 40 19.11 32.63 3.25
C HIS A 40 18.43 32.62 1.87
N THR A 41 17.10 32.44 1.81
CA THR A 41 16.33 32.33 0.56
C THR A 41 16.59 33.48 -0.41
N GLU A 42 16.77 34.72 0.09
CA GLU A 42 17.03 35.90 -0.73
C GLU A 42 18.44 35.90 -1.34
N GLN A 43 19.38 35.19 -0.72
CA GLN A 43 20.77 35.10 -1.15
C GLN A 43 21.01 33.95 -2.12
N PHE A 44 20.05 33.03 -2.25
CA PHE A 44 20.19 31.88 -3.13
C PHE A 44 19.94 32.25 -4.59
N SER A 45 20.83 31.80 -5.47
CA SER A 45 20.58 31.77 -6.92
C SER A 45 19.40 30.84 -7.24
N ALA A 46 18.84 30.95 -8.44
CA ALA A 46 17.80 30.05 -8.91
C ALA A 46 18.25 28.58 -8.83
N ASP A 47 19.47 28.29 -9.25
CA ASP A 47 20.08 26.96 -9.20
C ASP A 47 20.21 26.43 -7.77
N ALA A 48 20.62 27.30 -6.81
CA ALA A 48 20.73 26.91 -5.41
C ALA A 48 19.36 26.55 -4.81
N LYS A 49 18.30 27.27 -5.18
CA LYS A 49 16.92 26.95 -4.76
C LYS A 49 16.48 25.60 -5.31
N GLU A 50 16.80 25.34 -6.58
CA GLU A 50 16.52 24.04 -7.20
C GLU A 50 17.24 22.90 -6.48
N TYR A 51 18.53 23.05 -6.14
CA TYR A 51 19.27 22.03 -5.37
C TYR A 51 18.66 21.79 -3.98
N VAL A 52 18.22 22.81 -3.27
CA VAL A 52 17.54 22.64 -1.97
C VAL A 52 16.24 21.84 -2.12
N THR A 53 15.46 22.16 -3.14
CA THR A 53 14.23 21.39 -3.45
C THR A 53 14.54 19.92 -3.74
N ARG A 54 15.59 19.66 -4.52
CA ARG A 54 16.03 18.29 -4.84
C ARG A 54 16.54 17.53 -3.60
N ILE A 55 17.27 18.22 -2.71
CA ILE A 55 17.73 17.61 -1.44
C ILE A 55 16.53 17.23 -0.56
N ASN A 56 15.55 18.13 -0.40
CA ASN A 56 14.34 17.82 0.35
C ASN A 56 13.58 16.62 -0.24
N ALA A 57 13.44 16.58 -1.56
CA ALA A 57 12.82 15.44 -2.22
C ALA A 57 13.57 14.12 -1.96
N CYS A 58 14.91 14.13 -1.93
CA CYS A 58 15.69 12.95 -1.59
C CYS A 58 15.53 12.53 -0.12
N ILE A 59 15.42 13.49 0.81
CA ILE A 59 15.19 13.20 2.24
C ILE A 59 13.83 12.54 2.43
N GLU A 60 12.77 13.06 1.80
CA GLU A 60 11.43 12.48 1.89
C GLU A 60 11.37 11.09 1.22
N GLU A 61 12.13 10.88 0.16
CA GLU A 61 12.28 9.55 -0.43
C GLU A 61 12.90 8.55 0.53
N MET A 62 14.02 8.92 1.16
CA MET A 62 14.65 8.05 2.15
C MET A 62 13.72 7.74 3.32
N ARG A 63 12.94 8.71 3.80
CA ARG A 63 11.90 8.47 4.81
C ARG A 63 10.87 7.45 4.34
N SER A 64 10.31 7.66 3.16
CA SER A 64 9.30 6.75 2.59
C SER A 64 9.84 5.31 2.43
N LEU A 65 11.12 5.15 2.08
CA LEU A 65 11.75 3.82 1.99
C LEU A 65 11.91 3.17 3.37
N VAL A 66 12.35 3.94 4.38
CA VAL A 66 12.51 3.46 5.76
C VAL A 66 11.16 3.09 6.37
N ASP A 67 10.14 3.94 6.17
CA ASP A 67 8.77 3.66 6.63
C ASP A 67 8.22 2.40 5.98
N GLY A 68 8.31 2.27 4.66
CA GLY A 68 7.83 1.11 3.94
C GLY A 68 8.57 -0.18 4.30
N LEU A 69 9.89 -0.12 4.57
CA LEU A 69 10.64 -1.27 5.05
C LEU A 69 10.17 -1.71 6.45
N THR A 70 9.88 -0.73 7.31
CA THR A 70 9.32 -1.00 8.65
C THR A 70 7.93 -1.64 8.57
N GLU A 71 7.06 -1.12 7.68
CA GLU A 71 5.73 -1.69 7.45
C GLU A 71 5.82 -3.13 6.91
N LEU A 72 6.74 -3.38 5.98
CA LEU A 72 6.97 -4.73 5.43
C LEU A 72 7.44 -5.71 6.51
N ALA A 73 8.35 -5.28 7.39
CA ALA A 73 8.82 -6.09 8.50
C ALA A 73 7.70 -6.35 9.53
N LYS A 74 6.90 -5.32 9.87
CA LYS A 74 5.74 -5.48 10.76
C LYS A 74 4.65 -6.38 10.18
N ALA A 75 4.50 -6.42 8.87
CA ALA A 75 3.59 -7.36 8.21
C ALA A 75 4.01 -8.82 8.42
N ASP A 76 5.28 -9.09 8.74
CA ASP A 76 5.75 -10.43 9.11
C ASP A 76 5.38 -10.85 10.55
N ALA A 77 5.09 -9.89 11.42
CA ALA A 77 4.72 -10.17 12.80
C ALA A 77 3.36 -10.88 12.88
N HIS A 78 3.27 -11.89 13.73
CA HIS A 78 2.03 -12.64 13.96
C HIS A 78 0.98 -11.74 14.61
N ALA A 79 0.05 -11.24 13.80
CA ALA A 79 -1.09 -10.51 14.33
C ALA A 79 -2.12 -11.48 14.95
N SER A 80 -2.72 -11.08 16.07
CA SER A 80 -3.83 -11.81 16.65
C SER A 80 -4.99 -11.91 15.64
N SER A 81 -5.43 -13.14 15.37
CA SER A 81 -6.57 -13.37 14.47
C SER A 81 -7.86 -13.09 15.22
N VAL A 82 -8.54 -12.02 14.86
CA VAL A 82 -9.85 -11.62 15.38
C VAL A 82 -10.87 -11.55 14.25
N ASP A 83 -12.16 -11.49 14.61
CA ASP A 83 -13.19 -11.24 13.60
C ASP A 83 -13.10 -9.77 13.15
N CYS A 84 -12.85 -9.55 11.88
CA CYS A 84 -12.68 -8.26 11.26
C CYS A 84 -13.85 -7.97 10.31
N ASP A 85 -14.69 -7.01 10.64
CA ASP A 85 -15.70 -6.48 9.72
C ASP A 85 -15.00 -5.53 8.73
N LEU A 86 -14.89 -5.96 7.47
CA LEU A 86 -14.20 -5.18 6.44
C LEU A 86 -14.96 -3.89 6.10
N ASN A 87 -16.28 -3.79 6.33
CA ASN A 87 -17.01 -2.53 6.15
C ASN A 87 -16.48 -1.47 7.12
N ILE A 88 -16.29 -1.83 8.39
CA ILE A 88 -15.75 -0.92 9.41
C ILE A 88 -14.32 -0.52 9.06
N ILE A 89 -13.49 -1.46 8.63
CA ILE A 89 -12.08 -1.22 8.30
C ILE A 89 -11.95 -0.26 7.12
N VAL A 90 -12.70 -0.52 6.04
CA VAL A 90 -12.69 0.34 4.85
C VAL A 90 -13.21 1.73 5.18
N GLN A 91 -14.35 1.83 5.91
CA GLN A 91 -14.89 3.13 6.31
C GLN A 91 -13.90 3.96 7.13
N GLN A 92 -13.26 3.37 8.11
CA GLN A 92 -12.25 4.07 8.91
C GLN A 92 -11.00 4.45 8.10
N THR A 93 -10.65 3.65 7.10
CA THR A 93 -9.56 3.99 6.17
C THR A 93 -9.94 5.21 5.33
N LEU A 94 -11.15 5.26 4.79
CA LEU A 94 -11.68 6.40 4.05
C LEU A 94 -11.76 7.66 4.91
N ASP A 95 -12.14 7.54 6.18
CA ASP A 95 -12.19 8.66 7.11
C ASP A 95 -10.80 9.29 7.32
N VAL A 96 -9.76 8.46 7.45
CA VAL A 96 -8.37 8.93 7.57
C VAL A 96 -7.89 9.58 6.27
N MET A 97 -8.30 9.08 5.11
CA MET A 97 -7.92 9.59 3.79
C MET A 97 -8.83 10.73 3.28
N ASN A 98 -9.77 11.20 4.08
CA ASN A 98 -10.82 12.14 3.67
C ASN A 98 -10.28 13.46 3.08
N GLU A 99 -9.15 13.97 3.58
CA GLU A 99 -8.53 15.18 3.03
C GLU A 99 -8.00 14.95 1.63
N GLU A 100 -7.29 13.85 1.40
CA GLU A 100 -6.75 13.46 0.09
C GLU A 100 -7.87 13.18 -0.91
N ILE A 101 -8.90 12.44 -0.49
CA ILE A 101 -10.11 12.15 -1.28
C ILE A 101 -10.77 13.44 -1.75
N LYS A 102 -10.92 14.43 -0.86
CA LYS A 102 -11.51 15.73 -1.22
C LYS A 102 -10.62 16.56 -2.14
N GLU A 103 -9.32 16.59 -1.87
CA GLU A 103 -8.35 17.33 -2.70
C GLU A 103 -8.35 16.81 -4.13
N LYS A 104 -8.33 15.50 -4.30
CA LYS A 104 -8.36 14.83 -5.60
C LYS A 104 -9.76 14.70 -6.20
N ARG A 105 -10.81 15.10 -5.46
CA ARG A 105 -12.22 14.91 -5.84
C ARG A 105 -12.55 13.46 -6.18
N ALA A 106 -11.92 12.54 -5.47
CA ALA A 106 -12.12 11.10 -5.69
C ALA A 106 -13.54 10.69 -5.31
N LYS A 107 -14.13 9.81 -6.11
CA LYS A 107 -15.38 9.12 -5.79
C LYS A 107 -15.02 7.70 -5.35
N VAL A 108 -15.57 7.27 -4.22
CA VAL A 108 -15.35 5.91 -3.71
C VAL A 108 -16.71 5.30 -3.42
N ALA A 109 -17.05 4.25 -4.15
CA ALA A 109 -18.22 3.41 -3.92
C ALA A 109 -17.80 2.12 -3.21
N VAL A 110 -18.50 1.74 -2.17
CA VAL A 110 -18.21 0.52 -1.40
C VAL A 110 -19.50 -0.30 -1.28
N ASP A 111 -19.51 -1.48 -1.88
CA ASP A 111 -20.56 -2.47 -1.70
C ASP A 111 -20.41 -3.16 -0.33
N PRO A 112 -21.45 -3.87 0.17
CA PRO A 112 -21.34 -4.64 1.40
C PRO A 112 -20.16 -5.61 1.38
N LEU A 113 -19.29 -5.53 2.39
CA LEU A 113 -18.09 -6.36 2.53
C LEU A 113 -18.29 -7.43 3.63
N PRO A 114 -17.61 -8.57 3.52
CA PRO A 114 -17.71 -9.65 4.50
C PRO A 114 -16.99 -9.33 5.81
N ALA A 115 -17.31 -10.09 6.84
CA ALA A 115 -16.44 -10.25 8.00
C ALA A 115 -15.51 -11.46 7.77
N VAL A 116 -14.22 -11.28 8.06
CA VAL A 116 -13.19 -12.30 7.91
C VAL A 116 -12.30 -12.35 9.13
N LYS A 117 -11.68 -13.48 9.42
CA LYS A 117 -10.70 -13.56 10.51
C LYS A 117 -9.35 -13.03 10.08
N GLY A 118 -8.69 -12.29 10.96
CA GLY A 118 -7.35 -11.78 10.67
C GLY A 118 -6.91 -10.66 11.59
N SER A 119 -5.96 -9.89 11.11
CA SER A 119 -5.43 -8.73 11.80
C SER A 119 -6.09 -7.45 11.30
N TYR A 120 -6.80 -6.79 12.21
CA TYR A 120 -7.40 -5.48 11.95
C TYR A 120 -6.37 -4.46 11.40
N ILE A 121 -5.19 -4.41 12.01
CA ILE A 121 -4.12 -3.47 11.60
C ILE A 121 -3.62 -3.78 10.19
N GLN A 122 -3.43 -5.06 9.88
CA GLN A 122 -2.96 -5.48 8.56
C GLN A 122 -4.02 -5.24 7.48
N TYR A 123 -5.30 -5.55 7.73
CA TYR A 123 -6.35 -5.25 6.76
C TYR A 123 -6.53 -3.75 6.53
N ARG A 124 -6.43 -2.93 7.58
CA ARG A 124 -6.45 -1.47 7.42
C ARG A 124 -5.29 -0.98 6.55
N GLN A 125 -4.09 -1.51 6.76
CA GLN A 125 -2.92 -1.19 5.94
C GLN A 125 -3.10 -1.64 4.48
N LEU A 126 -3.67 -2.83 4.27
CA LEU A 126 -3.97 -3.37 2.94
C LEU A 126 -4.89 -2.42 2.15
N PHE A 127 -6.05 -2.08 2.72
CA PHE A 127 -6.99 -1.19 2.05
C PHE A 127 -6.43 0.23 1.87
N LYS A 128 -5.67 0.73 2.85
CA LYS A 128 -4.98 2.02 2.72
C LYS A 128 -4.06 2.02 1.49
N ASN A 129 -3.18 1.03 1.36
CA ASN A 129 -2.24 0.97 0.24
C ASN A 129 -2.94 0.84 -1.12
N LEU A 130 -4.03 0.07 -1.20
CA LEU A 130 -4.80 -0.07 -2.45
C LEU A 130 -5.50 1.24 -2.82
N LEU A 131 -6.14 1.91 -1.86
CA LEU A 131 -6.82 3.19 -2.07
C LEU A 131 -5.83 4.32 -2.41
N GLU A 132 -4.70 4.41 -1.71
CA GLU A 132 -3.63 5.37 -2.04
C GLU A 132 -3.13 5.17 -3.47
N ASN A 133 -2.94 3.92 -3.90
CA ASN A 133 -2.55 3.62 -5.28
C ASN A 133 -3.62 4.05 -6.28
N ALA A 134 -4.89 3.75 -6.04
CA ALA A 134 -6.00 4.11 -6.91
C ALA A 134 -6.13 5.64 -7.08
N ILE A 135 -5.96 6.41 -6.00
CA ILE A 135 -6.00 7.88 -6.06
C ILE A 135 -4.75 8.42 -6.78
N LYS A 136 -3.59 7.89 -6.45
CA LYS A 136 -2.29 8.37 -6.92
C LYS A 136 -2.09 8.13 -8.41
N PHE A 137 -2.44 6.95 -8.91
CA PHE A 137 -2.21 6.55 -10.31
C PHE A 137 -3.37 6.92 -11.23
N THR A 138 -4.13 7.92 -10.88
CA THR A 138 -5.16 8.50 -11.75
C THR A 138 -4.58 9.66 -12.57
N ASN A 139 -4.99 9.77 -13.84
CA ASN A 139 -4.61 10.88 -14.70
C ASN A 139 -5.05 12.21 -14.08
N LYS A 140 -4.20 13.24 -14.12
CA LYS A 140 -4.46 14.55 -13.51
C LYS A 140 -5.68 15.28 -14.10
N GLU A 141 -6.14 14.90 -15.27
CA GLU A 141 -7.27 15.51 -15.96
C GLU A 141 -8.63 14.92 -15.56
N ILE A 142 -8.63 13.75 -14.86
CA ILE A 142 -9.85 13.07 -14.42
C ILE A 142 -9.86 12.93 -12.91
N SER A 143 -11.05 12.81 -12.34
CA SER A 143 -11.20 12.49 -10.92
C SER A 143 -11.07 10.99 -10.72
N PRO A 144 -10.38 10.52 -9.65
CA PRO A 144 -10.38 9.11 -9.30
C PRO A 144 -11.80 8.60 -9.06
N ASP A 145 -12.12 7.46 -9.65
CA ASP A 145 -13.38 6.75 -9.45
C ASP A 145 -13.06 5.31 -9.05
N ILE A 146 -13.37 4.96 -7.80
CA ILE A 146 -12.93 3.73 -7.16
C ILE A 146 -14.16 2.96 -6.71
N CYS A 147 -14.22 1.69 -7.02
CA CYS A 147 -15.27 0.78 -6.60
C CYS A 147 -14.67 -0.39 -5.80
N ILE A 148 -15.21 -0.63 -4.60
CA ILE A 148 -14.85 -1.81 -3.81
C ILE A 148 -16.08 -2.69 -3.73
N SER A 149 -15.98 -3.92 -4.24
CA SER A 149 -17.06 -4.89 -4.24
C SER A 149 -16.62 -6.20 -3.62
N SER A 150 -17.59 -7.05 -3.25
CA SER A 150 -17.27 -8.39 -2.77
C SER A 150 -18.33 -9.40 -3.15
N GLU A 151 -17.89 -10.62 -3.40
CA GLU A 151 -18.77 -11.77 -3.61
C GLU A 151 -18.18 -13.05 -3.00
N PRO A 152 -19.03 -14.01 -2.60
CA PRO A 152 -18.57 -15.32 -2.16
C PRO A 152 -18.05 -16.12 -3.36
N ILE A 153 -16.91 -16.81 -3.18
CA ILE A 153 -16.32 -17.65 -4.24
C ILE A 153 -17.10 -18.97 -4.40
N GLY A 154 -17.47 -19.24 -5.64
CA GLY A 154 -18.15 -20.48 -6.05
C GLY A 154 -17.22 -21.71 -6.09
N LYS A 155 -17.81 -22.89 -6.33
CA LYS A 155 -17.05 -24.15 -6.36
C LYS A 155 -16.03 -24.21 -7.49
N ASP A 156 -16.39 -23.69 -8.67
CA ASP A 156 -15.53 -23.73 -9.85
C ASP A 156 -14.30 -22.84 -9.66
N GLU A 157 -14.50 -21.63 -9.11
CA GLU A 157 -13.40 -20.72 -8.78
C GLU A 157 -12.50 -21.29 -7.69
N LYS A 158 -13.07 -21.93 -6.65
CA LYS A 158 -12.25 -22.63 -5.63
C LYS A 158 -11.36 -23.69 -6.27
N SER A 159 -11.89 -24.45 -7.24
CA SER A 159 -11.11 -25.46 -7.96
C SER A 159 -10.01 -24.82 -8.79
N PHE A 160 -10.29 -23.71 -9.47
CA PHE A 160 -9.31 -22.98 -10.26
C PHE A 160 -8.14 -22.48 -9.43
N PHE A 161 -8.41 -21.94 -8.24
CA PHE A 161 -7.39 -21.43 -7.31
C PHE A 161 -6.82 -22.51 -6.37
N ASN A 162 -7.18 -23.79 -6.53
CA ASN A 162 -6.77 -24.90 -5.66
C ASN A 162 -7.11 -24.65 -4.17
N LEU A 163 -8.25 -24.02 -3.90
CA LEU A 163 -8.70 -23.72 -2.54
C LEU A 163 -9.44 -24.90 -1.91
N PRO A 164 -9.32 -25.12 -0.58
CA PRO A 164 -10.08 -26.11 0.15
C PRO A 164 -11.60 -25.96 -0.10
N PRO A 165 -12.29 -27.02 -0.54
CA PRO A 165 -13.70 -26.95 -0.92
C PRO A 165 -14.64 -26.73 0.28
N ASP A 166 -14.21 -27.16 1.47
CA ASP A 166 -14.93 -27.10 2.75
C ASP A 166 -14.86 -25.74 3.42
N LYS A 167 -13.92 -24.88 3.02
CA LYS A 167 -13.77 -23.52 3.56
C LYS A 167 -14.54 -22.51 2.70
N LYS A 168 -15.02 -21.45 3.34
CA LYS A 168 -15.60 -20.30 2.64
C LYS A 168 -14.52 -19.27 2.35
N TYR A 169 -14.64 -18.67 1.17
CA TYR A 169 -13.77 -17.59 0.69
C TYR A 169 -14.61 -16.49 0.09
N TYR A 170 -14.11 -15.28 0.19
CA TYR A 170 -14.68 -14.11 -0.47
C TYR A 170 -13.67 -13.52 -1.45
N LYS A 171 -14.17 -13.18 -2.61
CA LYS A 171 -13.45 -12.37 -3.59
C LYS A 171 -13.82 -10.92 -3.31
N ILE A 172 -12.81 -10.07 -3.13
CA ILE A 172 -12.94 -8.64 -2.93
C ILE A 172 -12.18 -7.97 -4.05
N GLU A 173 -12.84 -7.09 -4.78
CA GLU A 173 -12.25 -6.38 -5.91
C GLU A 173 -12.18 -4.89 -5.57
N VAL A 174 -11.05 -4.27 -5.91
CA VAL A 174 -10.82 -2.84 -5.85
C VAL A 174 -10.53 -2.40 -7.27
N ASP A 175 -11.51 -1.75 -7.90
CA ASP A 175 -11.44 -1.23 -9.25
C ASP A 175 -11.14 0.26 -9.23
N ASP A 176 -10.28 0.73 -10.11
CA ASP A 176 -9.98 2.14 -10.31
C ASP A 176 -10.02 2.52 -11.81
N ASN A 177 -10.26 3.79 -12.09
CA ASN A 177 -10.20 4.38 -13.42
C ASN A 177 -8.85 5.05 -13.70
N GLY A 178 -7.79 4.56 -13.09
CA GLY A 178 -6.45 5.10 -13.21
C GLY A 178 -5.79 4.87 -14.57
N ILE A 179 -4.50 5.12 -14.65
CA ILE A 179 -3.69 4.92 -15.86
C ILE A 179 -3.53 3.45 -16.23
N GLY A 180 -3.89 2.53 -15.34
CA GLY A 180 -3.68 1.10 -15.54
C GLY A 180 -2.22 0.71 -15.67
N PHE A 181 -1.97 -0.48 -16.19
CA PHE A 181 -0.63 -0.98 -16.46
C PHE A 181 -0.68 -2.11 -17.49
N ASN A 182 0.47 -2.37 -18.13
CA ASN A 182 0.58 -3.49 -19.05
C ASN A 182 0.52 -4.82 -18.27
N GLN A 183 -0.40 -5.71 -18.68
CA GLN A 183 -0.67 -6.99 -18.01
C GLN A 183 0.56 -7.89 -17.84
N VAL A 184 1.58 -7.75 -18.68
CA VAL A 184 2.88 -8.46 -18.54
C VAL A 184 3.57 -8.15 -17.20
N ASN A 185 3.24 -7.03 -16.57
CA ASN A 185 3.81 -6.59 -15.30
C ASN A 185 2.96 -7.00 -14.07
N ALA A 186 1.83 -7.68 -14.26
CA ALA A 186 0.87 -7.99 -13.18
C ALA A 186 1.45 -8.76 -11.98
N GLU A 187 2.45 -9.59 -12.20
CA GLU A 187 3.16 -10.28 -11.12
C GLU A 187 4.24 -9.39 -10.51
N LYS A 188 4.97 -8.65 -11.35
CA LYS A 188 6.12 -7.83 -10.93
C LYS A 188 5.73 -6.65 -10.05
N ILE A 189 4.52 -6.09 -10.20
CA ILE A 189 4.07 -4.95 -9.39
C ILE A 189 3.99 -5.27 -7.89
N PHE A 190 3.96 -6.56 -7.52
CA PHE A 190 3.99 -7.01 -6.12
C PHE A 190 5.41 -7.26 -5.58
N GLU A 191 6.44 -7.15 -6.39
CA GLU A 191 7.82 -7.25 -5.93
C GLU A 191 8.25 -5.96 -5.21
N PRO A 192 9.03 -6.06 -4.13
CA PRO A 192 9.52 -4.87 -3.42
C PRO A 192 10.33 -3.95 -4.32
N PHE A 193 10.13 -2.64 -4.18
CA PHE A 193 10.83 -1.58 -4.91
C PHE A 193 10.57 -1.53 -6.42
N VAL A 194 9.69 -2.37 -6.96
CA VAL A 194 9.30 -2.32 -8.37
C VAL A 194 8.37 -1.15 -8.63
N ARG A 195 8.64 -0.43 -9.72
CA ARG A 195 7.87 0.72 -10.19
C ARG A 195 7.77 0.68 -11.69
N LEU A 196 6.58 0.88 -12.23
CA LEU A 196 6.34 0.89 -13.68
C LEU A 196 6.47 2.30 -14.28
N HIS A 197 6.27 3.34 -13.46
CA HIS A 197 6.34 4.73 -13.90
C HIS A 197 7.48 5.48 -13.22
N PRO A 198 8.11 6.45 -13.92
CA PRO A 198 9.16 7.28 -13.34
C PRO A 198 8.69 8.03 -12.11
N LYS A 199 9.59 8.25 -11.15
CA LYS A 199 9.29 8.97 -9.90
C LYS A 199 8.81 10.40 -10.13
N ALA A 200 9.29 11.04 -11.21
CA ALA A 200 8.89 12.41 -11.56
C ALA A 200 7.39 12.53 -11.89
N GLU A 201 6.73 11.43 -12.24
CA GLU A 201 5.31 11.40 -12.57
C GLU A 201 4.45 11.00 -11.37
N TYR A 202 4.89 9.99 -10.63
CA TYR A 202 4.16 9.45 -9.47
C TYR A 202 5.12 9.16 -8.32
N GLU A 203 4.91 9.78 -7.17
CA GLU A 203 5.74 9.58 -5.97
C GLU A 203 5.49 8.21 -5.34
N GLY A 204 6.46 7.70 -4.56
CA GLY A 204 6.29 6.50 -3.73
C GLY A 204 7.51 5.57 -3.72
N SER A 205 7.57 4.70 -2.72
CA SER A 205 8.69 3.78 -2.46
C SER A 205 8.70 2.51 -3.32
N GLY A 206 7.57 2.14 -3.94
CA GLY A 206 7.40 0.84 -4.60
C GLY A 206 7.21 -0.32 -3.62
N LEU A 207 6.84 -0.05 -2.37
CA LEU A 207 6.64 -1.06 -1.33
C LEU A 207 5.16 -1.35 -1.05
N GLY A 208 4.24 -0.45 -1.38
CA GLY A 208 2.82 -0.58 -1.02
C GLY A 208 2.19 -1.89 -1.49
N LEU A 209 2.36 -2.28 -2.75
CA LEU A 209 1.79 -3.52 -3.28
C LEU A 209 2.50 -4.78 -2.75
N SER A 210 3.80 -4.73 -2.48
CA SER A 210 4.50 -5.85 -1.84
C SER A 210 4.04 -6.07 -0.40
N ILE A 211 3.69 -4.99 0.32
CA ILE A 211 3.04 -5.05 1.64
C ILE A 211 1.65 -5.67 1.52
N CYS A 212 0.85 -5.27 0.51
CA CYS A 212 -0.45 -5.89 0.24
C CYS A 212 -0.33 -7.40 0.03
N LYS A 213 0.60 -7.82 -0.82
CA LYS A 213 0.88 -9.24 -1.08
C LYS A 213 1.24 -9.97 0.21
N LYS A 214 2.13 -9.40 1.01
CA LYS A 214 2.57 -9.98 2.28
C LYS A 214 1.43 -10.14 3.27
N ILE A 215 0.59 -9.11 3.41
CA ILE A 215 -0.59 -9.15 4.28
C ILE A 215 -1.55 -10.26 3.84
N VAL A 216 -1.86 -10.33 2.56
CA VAL A 216 -2.77 -11.36 2.03
C VAL A 216 -2.21 -12.76 2.21
N ASP A 217 -0.91 -12.97 1.97
CA ASP A 217 -0.23 -14.25 2.21
C ASP A 217 -0.27 -14.67 3.69
N ASN A 218 -0.09 -13.74 4.62
CA ASN A 218 -0.20 -13.99 6.06
C ASN A 218 -1.62 -14.48 6.46
N HIS A 219 -2.63 -14.01 5.73
CA HIS A 219 -4.02 -14.42 5.90
C HIS A 219 -4.42 -15.62 5.03
N ARG A 220 -3.44 -16.32 4.44
CA ARG A 220 -3.67 -17.48 3.55
C ARG A 220 -4.61 -17.17 2.40
N GLY A 221 -4.59 -15.93 1.95
CA GLY A 221 -5.34 -15.44 0.81
C GLY A 221 -4.54 -15.47 -0.48
N ILE A 222 -5.14 -14.95 -1.52
CA ILE A 222 -4.52 -14.74 -2.83
C ILE A 222 -4.76 -13.29 -3.22
N ILE A 223 -3.75 -12.64 -3.81
CA ILE A 223 -3.89 -11.33 -4.44
C ILE A 223 -3.34 -11.41 -5.86
N TYR A 224 -4.07 -10.84 -6.78
CA TYR A 224 -3.62 -10.64 -8.16
C TYR A 224 -4.18 -9.32 -8.70
N ALA A 225 -3.69 -8.89 -9.85
CA ALA A 225 -4.10 -7.65 -10.47
C ALA A 225 -4.28 -7.81 -11.97
N GLU A 226 -5.25 -7.09 -12.49
CA GLU A 226 -5.52 -6.92 -13.90
C GLU A 226 -5.39 -5.43 -14.22
N GLY A 227 -4.67 -5.11 -15.30
CA GLY A 227 -4.48 -3.74 -15.75
C GLY A 227 -4.75 -3.63 -17.24
N ASP A 228 -5.33 -2.52 -17.63
CA ASP A 228 -5.47 -2.12 -19.03
C ASP A 228 -4.98 -0.67 -19.12
N GLU A 229 -3.97 -0.43 -19.95
CA GLU A 229 -3.36 0.90 -20.11
C GLU A 229 -4.45 1.92 -20.50
N ASP A 230 -4.49 3.03 -19.79
CA ASP A 230 -5.46 4.12 -19.92
C ASP A 230 -6.93 3.79 -19.56
N LYS A 231 -7.20 2.63 -18.96
CA LYS A 231 -8.56 2.24 -18.55
C LYS A 231 -8.70 1.96 -17.06
N GLY A 232 -7.58 1.78 -16.37
CA GLY A 232 -7.54 1.54 -14.94
C GLY A 232 -7.01 0.18 -14.55
N SER A 233 -7.13 -0.13 -13.25
CA SER A 233 -6.66 -1.37 -12.67
C SER A 233 -7.74 -2.02 -11.82
N ARG A 234 -7.66 -3.33 -11.71
CA ARG A 234 -8.42 -4.14 -10.77
C ARG A 234 -7.48 -4.94 -9.89
N PHE A 235 -7.59 -4.76 -8.60
CA PHE A 235 -6.90 -5.59 -7.61
C PHE A 235 -7.90 -6.54 -6.98
N THR A 236 -7.64 -7.84 -7.12
CA THR A 236 -8.51 -8.90 -6.59
C THR A 236 -7.85 -9.58 -5.40
N LEU A 237 -8.58 -9.62 -4.30
CA LEU A 237 -8.21 -10.30 -3.06
C LEU A 237 -9.12 -11.52 -2.87
N ILE A 238 -8.55 -12.68 -2.61
CA ILE A 238 -9.30 -13.87 -2.18
C ILE A 238 -8.94 -14.12 -0.72
N LEU A 239 -9.89 -13.93 0.17
CA LEU A 239 -9.66 -14.09 1.60
C LEU A 239 -10.54 -15.21 2.17
N PRO A 240 -10.00 -16.10 3.03
CA PRO A 240 -10.81 -17.08 3.74
C PRO A 240 -11.67 -16.39 4.81
N GLU A 241 -12.90 -16.88 5.01
CA GLU A 241 -13.75 -16.42 6.14
C GLU A 241 -13.07 -16.72 7.48
N THR A 242 -12.43 -17.89 7.56
CA THR A 242 -11.66 -18.34 8.75
C THR A 242 -10.37 -19.03 8.31
N HIS A 243 -9.33 -18.91 9.11
CA HIS A 243 -8.01 -19.51 8.84
C HIS A 243 -7.96 -21.01 9.06
#